data_775e3d642d06384b52ceb8aed167df30
#
_entry.id   775e3d642d06384b52ceb8aed167df30
#
_cell.length_a   1.000
_cell.length_b   1.000
_cell.length_c   1.000
_cell.angle_alpha   90.00
_cell.angle_beta   90.00
_cell.angle_gamma   90.00
#
_symmetry.space_group_name_H-M   'P 1'
#
loop_
_entity.id
_entity.type
_entity.pdbx_description
1 polymer ?
#
loop_
_entity_poly.entity_id
_entity_poly.type
_entity_poly.pdbx_seq_one_letter_code
_entity_poly.pdbx_strand_id
1 'polypeptide(L)'
;VPGSTPWFSRPTGLSRLPGADRVRSLPGAALRRLRPAAFGAEPSGARLERILRSPHFVDGAFRNPVPTRRLVTGSPLPGLRAILTADRSRRVPAAAVPLRRLTAADFAEPPASGLRTTWIGHATVFVEIDGRRVLIDPVWGERCSPFASFGPRRLHPVPVPLSELGPVDVVVVSHDHYDHLDMGTVRALIDTKAVFAVPLGVGAHLEHWGVPQRRIVELDWWESAEVAGLTLTATPARHYCSRGPRTSPHLLWASWVVAGPEHRVFHSGDTGYFPGFAEIGERLGPFDATMVQIGAYSDFWPEVHMTPEEGVRAHQELRGAVLLPIHWGTFDLAPHPWEEPAERSVAAARAAGAVLVAPRPGDPLEPADPPALQLWWRAVAAVPQGAEQPAHGAPLPERAETAGTTPPPEEGTVQPDGVPV
;
A
#
# COMPACT_ATOMS: atom_id res chain seq x y z
N VAL A 1 63.40 -12.24 -30.68
CA VAL A 1 64.18 -13.16 -29.81
C VAL A 1 65.25 -12.38 -29.04
N PRO A 2 65.53 -12.60 -27.79
CA PRO A 2 64.85 -13.22 -26.63
C PRO A 2 64.98 -12.39 -25.34
N GLY A 3 64.41 -12.86 -24.25
CA GLY A 3 64.92 -12.58 -22.89
C GLY A 3 63.84 -12.37 -21.85
N SER A 4 63.36 -13.39 -21.28
CA SER A 4 63.55 -13.98 -19.90
C SER A 4 63.06 -13.12 -18.74
N THR A 5 61.95 -13.55 -18.19
CA THR A 5 61.53 -13.87 -16.77
C THR A 5 62.48 -13.45 -15.61
N PRO A 6 62.10 -13.67 -14.33
CA PRO A 6 60.84 -13.56 -13.58
C PRO A 6 61.06 -12.77 -12.29
N TRP A 7 60.06 -12.72 -11.39
CA TRP A 7 60.19 -12.65 -9.89
C TRP A 7 58.93 -11.95 -9.30
N PHE A 8 58.01 -12.72 -8.76
CA PHE A 8 57.35 -12.33 -7.50
C PHE A 8 56.92 -13.61 -6.74
N SER A 9 57.58 -13.86 -5.65
CA SER A 9 57.30 -14.90 -4.69
C SER A 9 56.01 -14.67 -3.94
N ARG A 10 55.19 -15.69 -3.73
CA ARG A 10 54.04 -15.71 -2.82
C ARG A 10 54.53 -15.67 -1.36
N PRO A 11 53.93 -14.86 -0.47
CA PRO A 11 54.06 -15.10 0.96
C PRO A 11 53.09 -16.19 1.37
N THR A 12 53.63 -17.29 1.86
CA THR A 12 52.92 -18.31 2.63
C THR A 12 52.74 -17.81 4.06
N GLY A 13 51.50 -17.93 4.59
CA GLY A 13 51.27 -17.86 6.03
C GLY A 13 50.19 -16.87 6.45
N LEU A 14 48.91 -17.22 6.28
CA LEU A 14 47.83 -16.72 7.12
C LEU A 14 47.21 -17.92 7.84
N SER A 15 47.50 -18.00 9.14
CA SER A 15 46.93 -18.95 10.08
C SER A 15 45.39 -18.85 10.07
N ARG A 16 44.74 -19.98 9.85
CA ARG A 16 43.28 -20.14 9.95
C ARG A 16 42.83 -19.87 11.39
N LEU A 17 41.97 -18.91 11.60
CA LEU A 17 41.21 -18.72 12.83
C LEU A 17 40.22 -19.89 12.97
N PRO A 18 40.17 -20.61 14.12
CA PRO A 18 39.22 -21.68 14.36
C PRO A 18 37.86 -21.07 14.65
N GLY A 19 36.91 -21.23 13.74
CA GLY A 19 35.51 -20.75 13.91
C GLY A 19 34.71 -20.54 12.62
N ALA A 20 35.38 -20.48 11.47
CA ALA A 20 34.69 -20.17 10.19
C ALA A 20 33.94 -21.38 9.58
N ASP A 21 34.23 -22.62 10.00
CA ASP A 21 33.68 -23.81 9.37
C ASP A 21 32.31 -24.26 9.95
N ARG A 22 31.85 -23.68 11.06
CA ARG A 22 30.54 -24.05 11.66
C ARG A 22 29.32 -23.41 10.98
N VAL A 23 29.49 -22.43 10.12
CA VAL A 23 28.35 -21.76 9.43
C VAL A 23 27.98 -22.49 8.12
N ARG A 24 28.84 -23.42 7.62
CA ARG A 24 28.61 -24.08 6.30
C ARG A 24 27.73 -25.33 6.35
N SER A 25 27.25 -25.78 7.49
CA SER A 25 26.57 -27.07 7.62
C SER A 25 25.17 -27.04 8.26
N LEU A 26 24.51 -25.87 8.33
CA LEU A 26 23.10 -25.88 8.69
C LEU A 26 22.28 -26.38 7.49
N PRO A 27 21.47 -27.47 7.67
CA PRO A 27 20.57 -27.92 6.61
C PRO A 27 19.67 -26.75 6.17
N GLY A 28 19.40 -26.61 4.85
CA GLY A 28 18.58 -25.53 4.31
C GLY A 28 17.21 -25.35 5.00
N ALA A 29 16.70 -26.42 5.63
CA ALA A 29 15.50 -26.39 6.48
C ALA A 29 15.69 -25.62 7.81
N ALA A 30 16.90 -25.63 8.39
CA ALA A 30 17.17 -24.90 9.63
C ALA A 30 17.35 -23.39 9.38
N LEU A 31 17.97 -23.01 8.26
CA LEU A 31 18.08 -21.62 7.82
C LEU A 31 16.71 -21.02 7.45
N ARG A 32 15.76 -21.83 6.92
CA ARG A 32 14.38 -21.41 6.67
C ARG A 32 13.62 -21.09 7.96
N ARG A 33 13.90 -21.75 9.08
CA ARG A 33 13.27 -21.51 10.39
C ARG A 33 13.71 -20.21 11.07
N LEU A 34 14.83 -19.61 10.64
CA LEU A 34 15.36 -18.35 11.17
C LEU A 34 14.90 -17.11 10.36
N ARG A 35 14.21 -17.31 9.24
CA ARG A 35 13.71 -16.20 8.42
C ARG A 35 12.48 -15.60 9.09
N PRO A 36 12.43 -14.27 9.36
CA PRO A 36 11.22 -13.62 9.90
C PRO A 36 10.00 -13.93 9.04
N ALA A 37 8.87 -14.27 9.67
CA ALA A 37 7.62 -14.57 8.95
C ALA A 37 7.20 -13.45 8.01
N ALA A 38 7.49 -12.20 8.38
CA ALA A 38 7.20 -11.02 7.58
C ALA A 38 7.89 -11.01 6.20
N PHE A 39 8.97 -11.78 5.99
CA PHE A 39 9.59 -11.94 4.67
C PHE A 39 8.78 -12.84 3.72
N GLY A 40 7.72 -13.49 4.22
CA GLY A 40 6.86 -14.35 3.42
C GLY A 40 7.57 -15.63 2.92
N ALA A 41 7.06 -16.19 1.83
CA ALA A 41 7.55 -17.44 1.24
C ALA A 41 7.78 -17.29 -0.27
N GLU A 42 8.67 -18.13 -0.81
CA GLU A 42 8.87 -18.27 -2.25
C GLU A 42 7.79 -19.20 -2.85
N PRO A 43 7.33 -18.94 -4.08
CA PRO A 43 6.43 -19.82 -4.81
C PRO A 43 7.01 -21.24 -5.00
N SER A 44 6.15 -22.26 -4.94
CA SER A 44 6.55 -23.66 -5.16
C SER A 44 5.39 -24.46 -5.75
N GLY A 45 5.66 -25.69 -6.23
CA GLY A 45 4.65 -26.60 -6.78
C GLY A 45 3.88 -25.97 -7.96
N ALA A 46 2.58 -26.20 -8.00
CA ALA A 46 1.70 -25.73 -9.10
C ALA A 46 1.76 -24.20 -9.31
N ARG A 47 1.98 -23.41 -8.24
CA ARG A 47 2.17 -21.96 -8.35
C ARG A 47 3.41 -21.63 -9.14
N LEU A 48 4.54 -22.24 -8.80
CA LEU A 48 5.79 -22.04 -9.54
C LEU A 48 5.66 -22.49 -11.00
N GLU A 49 5.02 -23.64 -11.24
CA GLU A 49 4.78 -24.11 -12.60
C GLU A 49 3.94 -23.13 -13.43
N ARG A 50 2.94 -22.47 -12.82
CA ARG A 50 2.16 -21.42 -13.48
C ARG A 50 3.02 -20.20 -13.82
N ILE A 51 3.89 -19.77 -12.89
CA ILE A 51 4.84 -18.66 -13.09
C ILE A 51 5.75 -18.97 -14.29
N LEU A 52 6.33 -20.18 -14.34
CA LEU A 52 7.25 -20.57 -15.41
C LEU A 52 6.59 -20.64 -16.80
N ARG A 53 5.24 -20.70 -16.87
CA ARG A 53 4.47 -20.66 -18.13
C ARG A 53 4.01 -19.24 -18.51
N SER A 54 4.17 -18.26 -17.63
CA SER A 54 3.81 -16.87 -17.92
C SER A 54 4.65 -16.30 -19.06
N PRO A 55 4.06 -15.63 -20.06
CA PRO A 55 4.80 -14.95 -21.11
C PRO A 55 5.64 -13.77 -20.59
N HIS A 56 5.35 -13.30 -19.37
CA HIS A 56 6.05 -12.20 -18.72
C HIS A 56 7.23 -12.67 -17.86
N PHE A 57 7.36 -14.01 -17.65
CA PHE A 57 8.49 -14.61 -16.96
C PHE A 57 9.57 -15.03 -17.96
N VAL A 58 10.58 -14.18 -18.15
CA VAL A 58 11.61 -14.34 -19.17
C VAL A 58 13.00 -14.37 -18.52
N ASP A 59 13.86 -15.27 -18.95
CA ASP A 59 15.23 -15.44 -18.43
C ASP A 59 15.28 -15.59 -16.90
N GLY A 60 14.37 -16.40 -16.35
CA GLY A 60 14.32 -16.72 -14.93
C GLY A 60 13.80 -15.62 -14.01
N ALA A 61 13.11 -14.59 -14.55
CA ALA A 61 12.49 -13.54 -13.77
C ALA A 61 11.32 -12.88 -14.51
N PHE A 62 10.36 -12.32 -13.76
CA PHE A 62 9.42 -11.39 -14.33
C PHE A 62 10.13 -10.13 -14.85
N ARG A 63 9.71 -9.63 -16.00
CA ARG A 63 10.29 -8.46 -16.68
C ARG A 63 9.27 -7.33 -16.76
N ASN A 64 9.76 -6.09 -16.63
CA ASN A 64 8.95 -4.91 -16.85
C ASN A 64 8.49 -4.82 -18.31
N PRO A 65 7.33 -4.17 -18.58
CA PRO A 65 6.80 -4.02 -19.95
C PRO A 65 7.73 -3.22 -20.87
N VAL A 66 8.62 -2.43 -20.29
CA VAL A 66 9.68 -1.69 -21.00
C VAL A 66 11.02 -1.86 -20.25
N PRO A 67 12.16 -1.70 -20.94
CA PRO A 67 13.47 -1.73 -20.27
C PRO A 67 13.48 -0.77 -19.06
N THR A 68 13.86 -1.30 -17.89
CA THR A 68 13.74 -0.57 -16.63
C THR A 68 14.98 -0.74 -15.77
N ARG A 69 15.56 0.38 -15.36
CA ARG A 69 16.63 0.46 -14.37
C ARG A 69 16.01 0.81 -13.02
N ARG A 70 16.03 -0.12 -12.08
CA ARG A 70 15.51 0.11 -10.73
C ARG A 70 16.31 1.15 -9.96
N LEU A 71 17.62 1.21 -10.22
CA LEU A 71 18.56 2.15 -9.60
C LEU A 71 19.51 2.68 -10.68
N VAL A 72 19.64 4.00 -10.78
CA VAL A 72 20.50 4.66 -11.78
C VAL A 72 21.95 4.17 -11.69
N THR A 73 22.48 4.03 -10.47
CA THR A 73 23.86 3.62 -10.22
C THR A 73 24.03 2.10 -10.05
N GLY A 74 22.95 1.32 -10.14
CA GLY A 74 22.96 -0.11 -9.80
C GLY A 74 23.17 -0.42 -8.30
N SER A 75 23.34 0.62 -7.47
CA SER A 75 23.54 0.51 -6.01
C SER A 75 22.49 1.34 -5.26
N PRO A 76 21.92 0.84 -4.14
CA PRO A 76 21.00 1.61 -3.31
C PRO A 76 21.70 2.68 -2.45
N LEU A 77 23.02 2.63 -2.31
CA LEU A 77 23.76 3.50 -1.38
C LEU A 77 23.61 5.00 -1.66
N PRO A 78 23.67 5.51 -2.92
CA PRO A 78 23.46 6.92 -3.19
C PRO A 78 22.06 7.40 -2.79
N GLY A 79 21.01 6.64 -3.11
CA GLY A 79 19.64 6.94 -2.71
C GLY A 79 19.44 6.93 -1.20
N LEU A 80 19.97 5.91 -0.52
CA LEU A 80 19.94 5.82 0.94
C LEU A 80 20.69 7.03 1.57
N ARG A 81 21.87 7.39 1.05
CA ARG A 81 22.59 8.58 1.51
C ARG A 81 21.75 9.85 1.31
N ALA A 82 21.10 10.01 0.15
CA ALA A 82 20.23 11.15 -0.10
C ALA A 82 19.08 11.24 0.91
N ILE A 83 18.41 10.13 1.23
CA ILE A 83 17.37 10.08 2.27
C ILE A 83 17.95 10.45 3.64
N LEU A 84 19.11 9.93 4.02
CA LEU A 84 19.71 10.19 5.33
C LEU A 84 20.25 11.61 5.48
N THR A 85 20.68 12.26 4.39
CA THR A 85 21.25 13.62 4.39
C THR A 85 20.25 14.71 4.03
N ALA A 86 19.11 14.36 3.44
CA ALA A 86 18.04 15.32 3.17
C ALA A 86 17.46 15.87 4.48
N ASP A 87 17.08 17.15 4.43
CA ASP A 87 16.49 17.82 5.59
C ASP A 87 15.19 17.12 6.03
N ARG A 88 15.24 16.45 7.17
CA ARG A 88 14.10 15.72 7.71
C ARG A 88 12.93 16.64 8.02
N SER A 89 13.16 17.89 8.42
CA SER A 89 12.10 18.84 8.74
C SER A 89 11.20 19.14 7.55
N ARG A 90 11.68 18.95 6.33
CA ARG A 90 10.92 19.10 5.10
C ARG A 90 10.26 17.80 4.64
N ARG A 91 10.76 16.65 5.07
CA ARG A 91 10.25 15.32 4.67
C ARG A 91 9.12 14.79 5.54
N VAL A 92 8.92 15.41 6.71
CA VAL A 92 7.85 15.05 7.63
C VAL A 92 6.99 16.27 7.96
N PRO A 93 5.69 16.11 8.21
CA PRO A 93 4.81 17.19 8.60
C PRO A 93 5.29 17.90 9.87
N ALA A 94 5.24 19.25 9.89
CA ALA A 94 5.59 20.04 11.07
C ALA A 94 4.54 19.95 12.19
N ALA A 95 3.31 19.58 11.86
CA ALA A 95 2.20 19.36 12.80
C ALA A 95 1.45 18.07 12.44
N ALA A 96 0.48 17.70 13.29
CA ALA A 96 -0.35 16.52 13.06
C ALA A 96 -1.11 16.64 11.72
N VAL A 97 -1.02 15.61 10.90
CA VAL A 97 -1.80 15.51 9.66
C VAL A 97 -3.29 15.43 10.02
N PRO A 98 -4.13 16.35 9.49
CA PRO A 98 -5.56 16.28 9.72
C PRO A 98 -6.15 15.04 9.07
N LEU A 99 -7.04 14.35 9.78
CA LEU A 99 -7.75 13.19 9.28
C LEU A 99 -9.18 13.17 9.78
N ARG A 100 -10.06 12.52 9.03
CA ARG A 100 -11.40 12.18 9.51
C ARG A 100 -11.36 10.81 10.16
N ARG A 101 -11.68 10.76 11.45
CA ARG A 101 -11.86 9.47 12.15
C ARG A 101 -13.19 8.87 11.72
N LEU A 102 -13.15 7.61 11.34
CA LEU A 102 -14.30 6.84 10.88
C LEU A 102 -14.62 5.71 11.87
N THR A 103 -15.89 5.36 11.87
CA THR A 103 -16.46 4.25 12.65
C THR A 103 -17.32 3.39 11.73
N ALA A 104 -17.81 2.26 12.22
CA ALA A 104 -18.71 1.39 11.47
C ALA A 104 -19.99 2.11 10.98
N ALA A 105 -20.41 3.16 11.67
CA ALA A 105 -21.59 3.95 11.27
C ALA A 105 -21.37 4.72 9.95
N ASP A 106 -20.13 5.12 9.65
CA ASP A 106 -19.79 5.80 8.38
C ASP A 106 -19.95 4.88 7.15
N PHE A 107 -19.98 3.57 7.37
CA PHE A 107 -20.12 2.54 6.33
C PHE A 107 -21.46 1.79 6.41
N ALA A 108 -22.40 2.24 7.26
CA ALA A 108 -23.69 1.60 7.41
C ALA A 108 -24.56 1.76 6.15
N GLU A 109 -24.52 2.93 5.54
CA GLU A 109 -25.26 3.23 4.31
C GLU A 109 -24.34 3.13 3.09
N PRO A 110 -24.79 2.42 2.03
CA PRO A 110 -24.06 2.36 0.77
C PRO A 110 -23.96 3.76 0.14
N PRO A 111 -22.96 4.00 -0.74
CA PRO A 111 -22.87 5.26 -1.48
C PRO A 111 -24.10 5.47 -2.35
N ALA A 112 -24.64 6.70 -2.34
CA ALA A 112 -25.84 7.02 -3.11
C ALA A 112 -25.61 6.93 -4.62
N SER A 113 -24.39 7.20 -5.07
CA SER A 113 -23.95 7.07 -6.46
C SER A 113 -23.61 5.64 -6.88
N GLY A 114 -23.56 4.68 -5.95
CA GLY A 114 -23.05 3.31 -6.19
C GLY A 114 -21.54 3.17 -6.08
N LEU A 115 -20.78 4.29 -6.05
CA LEU A 115 -19.30 4.27 -5.93
C LEU A 115 -18.81 5.29 -4.89
N ARG A 116 -18.05 4.80 -3.91
CA ARG A 116 -17.33 5.62 -2.93
C ARG A 116 -15.93 5.08 -2.72
N THR A 117 -14.94 5.95 -2.76
CA THR A 117 -13.57 5.65 -2.39
C THR A 117 -13.22 6.37 -1.10
N THR A 118 -12.54 5.69 -0.17
CA THR A 118 -12.03 6.28 1.07
C THR A 118 -10.54 6.04 1.16
N TRP A 119 -9.75 7.11 1.09
CA TRP A 119 -8.31 7.02 1.23
C TRP A 119 -7.92 6.82 2.69
N ILE A 120 -7.35 5.66 3.01
CA ILE A 120 -6.92 5.29 4.37
C ILE A 120 -5.51 5.82 4.66
N GLY A 121 -4.78 6.15 3.61
CA GLY A 121 -3.39 6.64 3.63
C GLY A 121 -2.47 5.77 2.79
N HIS A 122 -1.38 6.37 2.31
CA HIS A 122 -0.43 5.76 1.36
C HIS A 122 -1.15 5.25 0.11
N ALA A 123 -0.96 3.97 -0.24
CA ALA A 123 -1.67 3.30 -1.32
C ALA A 123 -2.95 2.58 -0.86
N THR A 124 -3.25 2.59 0.45
CA THR A 124 -4.44 1.92 0.98
C THR A 124 -5.70 2.71 0.66
N VAL A 125 -6.60 2.11 -0.12
CA VAL A 125 -7.92 2.68 -0.44
C VAL A 125 -9.00 1.64 -0.17
N PHE A 126 -10.06 2.07 0.51
CA PHE A 126 -11.29 1.30 0.66
C PHE A 126 -12.30 1.78 -0.39
N VAL A 127 -12.79 0.85 -1.20
CA VAL A 127 -13.70 1.12 -2.32
C VAL A 127 -15.02 0.39 -2.09
N GLU A 128 -16.10 1.15 -2.07
CA GLU A 128 -17.46 0.62 -2.12
C GLU A 128 -17.97 0.83 -3.55
N ILE A 129 -18.22 -0.25 -4.27
CA ILE A 129 -18.54 -0.26 -5.70
C ILE A 129 -19.67 -1.27 -5.98
N ASP A 130 -20.79 -0.79 -6.50
CA ASP A 130 -21.93 -1.60 -6.93
C ASP A 130 -22.39 -2.63 -5.85
N GLY A 131 -22.44 -2.15 -4.60
CA GLY A 131 -22.83 -2.95 -3.44
C GLY A 131 -21.75 -3.92 -2.94
N ARG A 132 -20.51 -3.81 -3.40
CA ARG A 132 -19.35 -4.59 -2.95
C ARG A 132 -18.32 -3.73 -2.27
N ARG A 133 -17.49 -4.35 -1.42
CA ARG A 133 -16.46 -3.69 -0.64
C ARG A 133 -15.10 -4.27 -0.96
N VAL A 134 -14.23 -3.43 -1.50
CA VAL A 134 -12.88 -3.80 -1.95
C VAL A 134 -11.86 -3.02 -1.13
N LEU A 135 -10.89 -3.72 -0.57
CA LEU A 135 -9.79 -3.12 0.17
C LEU A 135 -8.50 -3.31 -0.64
N ILE A 136 -7.89 -2.21 -1.07
CA ILE A 136 -6.72 -2.23 -1.95
C ILE A 136 -5.48 -1.85 -1.17
N ASP A 137 -4.38 -2.60 -1.35
CA ASP A 137 -3.06 -2.44 -0.72
C ASP A 137 -3.15 -2.15 0.79
N PRO A 138 -3.73 -3.09 1.58
CA PRO A 138 -4.10 -2.83 2.96
C PRO A 138 -2.90 -2.85 3.90
N VAL A 139 -2.60 -1.71 4.51
CA VAL A 139 -1.54 -1.54 5.52
C VAL A 139 -2.09 -0.81 6.73
N TRP A 140 -2.28 -1.53 7.84
CA TRP A 140 -2.67 -0.99 9.15
C TRP A 140 -1.49 -0.88 10.10
N GLY A 141 -0.35 -1.48 9.73
CA GLY A 141 0.89 -1.43 10.50
C GLY A 141 1.37 0.01 10.74
N GLU A 142 1.93 0.25 11.93
CA GLU A 142 2.56 1.52 12.27
C GLU A 142 3.82 1.79 11.42
N ARG A 143 4.43 0.73 10.91
CA ARG A 143 5.65 0.81 10.08
C ARG A 143 5.50 -0.07 8.84
N CYS A 144 5.96 0.43 7.71
CA CYS A 144 6.17 -0.38 6.52
C CYS A 144 7.53 -1.10 6.59
N SER A 145 7.59 -2.16 7.39
CA SER A 145 8.85 -2.86 7.70
C SER A 145 8.58 -4.30 8.14
N PRO A 146 9.55 -5.22 7.92
CA PRO A 146 9.49 -6.55 8.52
C PRO A 146 9.64 -6.55 10.06
N PHE A 147 10.05 -5.42 10.65
CA PHE A 147 10.34 -5.28 12.07
C PHE A 147 9.46 -4.22 12.71
N ALA A 148 8.89 -4.51 13.87
CA ALA A 148 8.02 -3.58 14.60
C ALA A 148 8.74 -2.32 15.11
N SER A 149 10.05 -2.43 15.40
CA SER A 149 10.85 -1.35 16.02
C SER A 149 11.67 -0.53 15.03
N PHE A 150 11.77 -0.95 13.77
CA PHE A 150 12.67 -0.36 12.77
C PHE A 150 11.98 -0.18 11.42
N GLY A 151 12.35 0.88 10.67
CA GLY A 151 11.82 1.21 9.35
C GLY A 151 10.89 2.42 9.39
N PRO A 152 10.42 2.90 8.22
CA PRO A 152 9.58 4.08 8.13
C PRO A 152 8.29 3.94 8.95
N ARG A 153 8.00 4.98 9.75
CA ARG A 153 6.81 5.05 10.59
C ARG A 153 5.74 5.90 9.90
N ARG A 154 4.47 5.57 10.14
CA ARG A 154 3.35 6.40 9.68
C ARG A 154 3.45 7.82 10.21
N LEU A 155 3.19 8.79 9.34
CA LEU A 155 3.14 10.22 9.66
C LEU A 155 1.80 10.62 10.31
N HIS A 156 0.78 9.76 10.22
CA HIS A 156 -0.53 9.94 10.83
C HIS A 156 -1.12 8.59 11.24
N PRO A 157 -1.98 8.52 12.26
CA PRO A 157 -2.67 7.27 12.61
C PRO A 157 -3.61 6.82 11.48
N VAL A 158 -3.96 5.54 11.46
CA VAL A 158 -4.99 5.03 10.56
C VAL A 158 -6.34 5.65 10.92
N PRO A 159 -7.12 6.15 9.95
CA PRO A 159 -8.37 6.87 10.24
C PRO A 159 -9.49 5.97 10.78
N VAL A 160 -9.41 4.66 10.57
CA VAL A 160 -10.44 3.68 10.98
C VAL A 160 -9.80 2.37 11.45
N PRO A 161 -10.25 1.77 12.56
CA PRO A 161 -9.87 0.40 12.89
C PRO A 161 -10.32 -0.58 11.79
N LEU A 162 -9.48 -1.57 11.47
CA LEU A 162 -9.80 -2.55 10.42
C LEU A 162 -11.13 -3.29 10.69
N SER A 163 -11.43 -3.55 11.95
CA SER A 163 -12.66 -4.20 12.39
C SER A 163 -13.93 -3.36 12.16
N GLU A 164 -13.78 -2.06 11.95
CA GLU A 164 -14.91 -1.15 11.75
C GLU A 164 -15.24 -0.89 10.28
N LEU A 165 -14.45 -1.40 9.33
CA LEU A 165 -14.79 -1.33 7.90
C LEU A 165 -16.01 -2.20 7.54
N GLY A 166 -16.42 -3.11 8.44
CA GLY A 166 -17.45 -4.09 8.17
C GLY A 166 -16.95 -5.23 7.25
N PRO A 167 -17.86 -5.98 6.62
CA PRO A 167 -17.47 -7.07 5.73
C PRO A 167 -16.74 -6.55 4.50
N VAL A 168 -15.56 -7.12 4.21
CA VAL A 168 -14.78 -6.90 2.98
C VAL A 168 -15.02 -8.10 2.08
N ASP A 169 -15.42 -7.87 0.82
CA ASP A 169 -15.63 -8.93 -0.16
C ASP A 169 -14.30 -9.32 -0.82
N VAL A 170 -13.49 -8.32 -1.18
CA VAL A 170 -12.24 -8.52 -1.91
C VAL A 170 -11.12 -7.69 -1.29
N VAL A 171 -9.95 -8.32 -1.16
CA VAL A 171 -8.68 -7.65 -0.87
C VAL A 171 -7.82 -7.73 -2.13
N VAL A 172 -7.40 -6.58 -2.64
CA VAL A 172 -6.51 -6.48 -3.80
C VAL A 172 -5.12 -6.06 -3.33
N VAL A 173 -4.08 -6.71 -3.83
CA VAL A 173 -2.68 -6.33 -3.55
C VAL A 173 -1.95 -6.12 -4.86
N SER A 174 -1.27 -4.98 -4.98
CA SER A 174 -0.52 -4.63 -6.19
C SER A 174 0.83 -5.36 -6.28
N HIS A 175 1.55 -5.46 -5.19
CA HIS A 175 2.85 -6.13 -5.10
C HIS A 175 3.25 -6.41 -3.64
N ASP A 176 4.45 -6.95 -3.43
CA ASP A 176 4.85 -7.50 -2.12
C ASP A 176 5.58 -6.53 -1.18
N HIS A 177 5.81 -5.26 -1.53
CA HIS A 177 6.48 -4.30 -0.65
C HIS A 177 5.71 -4.09 0.67
N TYR A 178 6.43 -3.68 1.72
CA TYR A 178 5.88 -3.59 3.09
C TYR A 178 4.84 -2.49 3.27
N ASP A 179 4.85 -1.49 2.41
CA ASP A 179 3.92 -0.37 2.36
C ASP A 179 2.66 -0.64 1.52
N HIS A 180 2.57 -1.84 0.90
CA HIS A 180 1.40 -2.33 0.14
C HIS A 180 0.86 -3.65 0.68
N LEU A 181 1.71 -4.52 1.25
CA LEU A 181 1.35 -5.82 1.78
C LEU A 181 1.83 -5.97 3.23
N ASP A 182 0.94 -5.73 4.19
CA ASP A 182 1.21 -5.86 5.62
C ASP A 182 0.76 -7.21 6.17
N MET A 183 1.72 -8.00 6.70
CA MET A 183 1.43 -9.31 7.30
C MET A 183 0.44 -9.21 8.46
N GLY A 184 0.51 -8.14 9.28
CA GLY A 184 -0.39 -7.93 10.41
C GLY A 184 -1.83 -7.76 9.94
N THR A 185 -2.04 -6.94 8.94
CA THR A 185 -3.34 -6.71 8.31
C THR A 185 -3.88 -7.97 7.64
N VAL A 186 -3.05 -8.69 6.87
CA VAL A 186 -3.46 -9.96 6.24
C VAL A 186 -3.93 -10.95 7.30
N ARG A 187 -3.19 -11.11 8.38
CA ARG A 187 -3.56 -12.02 9.47
C ARG A 187 -4.86 -11.64 10.17
N ALA A 188 -5.13 -10.36 10.33
CA ALA A 188 -6.41 -9.89 10.89
C ALA A 188 -7.62 -10.18 9.95
N LEU A 189 -7.37 -10.41 8.66
CA LEU A 189 -8.39 -10.74 7.66
C LEU A 189 -8.55 -12.25 7.42
N ILE A 190 -7.77 -13.12 8.08
CA ILE A 190 -7.84 -14.58 7.86
C ILE A 190 -9.23 -15.14 8.18
N ASP A 191 -9.85 -14.69 9.26
CA ASP A 191 -11.13 -15.20 9.72
C ASP A 191 -12.34 -14.57 9.01
N THR A 192 -12.10 -13.63 8.08
CA THR A 192 -13.15 -13.04 7.24
C THR A 192 -13.50 -13.95 6.05
N LYS A 193 -14.45 -13.52 5.22
CA LYS A 193 -14.79 -14.20 3.95
C LYS A 193 -14.10 -13.59 2.73
N ALA A 194 -13.30 -12.53 2.90
CA ALA A 194 -12.67 -11.80 1.81
C ALA A 194 -11.82 -12.71 0.91
N VAL A 195 -11.93 -12.54 -0.39
CA VAL A 195 -11.07 -13.18 -1.39
C VAL A 195 -9.90 -12.25 -1.66
N PHE A 196 -8.70 -12.79 -1.73
CA PHE A 196 -7.49 -12.03 -2.04
C PHE A 196 -7.15 -12.15 -3.51
N ALA A 197 -7.16 -11.04 -4.24
CA ALA A 197 -6.70 -10.95 -5.62
C ALA A 197 -5.30 -10.34 -5.64
N VAL A 198 -4.34 -11.06 -6.20
CA VAL A 198 -2.92 -10.69 -6.15
C VAL A 198 -2.23 -11.06 -7.46
N PRO A 199 -1.08 -10.45 -7.80
CA PRO A 199 -0.28 -10.86 -8.95
C PRO A 199 0.34 -12.24 -8.74
N LEU A 200 0.72 -12.91 -9.83
CA LEU A 200 1.36 -14.23 -9.81
C LEU A 200 2.53 -14.28 -8.80
N GLY A 201 2.52 -15.31 -7.98
CA GLY A 201 3.55 -15.59 -6.98
C GLY A 201 3.30 -14.96 -5.61
N VAL A 202 2.64 -13.80 -5.53
CA VAL A 202 2.39 -13.10 -4.24
C VAL A 202 1.52 -13.93 -3.31
N GLY A 203 0.65 -14.78 -3.84
CA GLY A 203 -0.15 -15.73 -3.07
C GLY A 203 0.66 -16.66 -2.17
N ALA A 204 1.94 -16.89 -2.47
CA ALA A 204 2.83 -17.68 -1.59
C ALA A 204 3.04 -17.02 -0.23
N HIS A 205 3.09 -15.69 -0.15
CA HIS A 205 3.15 -14.96 1.11
C HIS A 205 1.86 -15.12 1.91
N LEU A 206 0.72 -14.94 1.26
CA LEU A 206 -0.60 -15.03 1.89
C LEU A 206 -0.84 -16.43 2.49
N GLU A 207 -0.55 -17.47 1.71
CA GLU A 207 -0.67 -18.86 2.16
C GLU A 207 0.28 -19.16 3.32
N HIS A 208 1.52 -18.68 3.27
CA HIS A 208 2.49 -18.79 4.37
C HIS A 208 1.99 -18.12 5.66
N TRP A 209 1.22 -17.03 5.55
CA TRP A 209 0.65 -16.33 6.70
C TRP A 209 -0.69 -16.89 7.18
N GLY A 210 -1.24 -17.90 6.49
CA GLY A 210 -2.42 -18.64 6.91
C GLY A 210 -3.68 -18.39 6.10
N VAL A 211 -3.63 -17.60 5.01
CA VAL A 211 -4.80 -17.46 4.12
C VAL A 211 -5.03 -18.77 3.37
N PRO A 212 -6.23 -19.37 3.42
CA PRO A 212 -6.53 -20.58 2.68
C PRO A 212 -6.39 -20.37 1.17
N GLN A 213 -5.74 -21.32 0.46
CA GLN A 213 -5.50 -21.24 -0.98
C GLN A 213 -6.76 -20.95 -1.81
N ARG A 214 -7.93 -21.54 -1.43
CA ARG A 214 -9.21 -21.31 -2.10
C ARG A 214 -9.71 -19.87 -2.07
N ARG A 215 -9.11 -19.02 -1.25
CA ARG A 215 -9.41 -17.58 -1.13
C ARG A 215 -8.36 -16.71 -1.80
N ILE A 216 -7.41 -17.28 -2.52
CA ILE A 216 -6.34 -16.58 -3.21
C ILE A 216 -6.56 -16.75 -4.71
N VAL A 217 -6.78 -15.63 -5.40
CA VAL A 217 -6.86 -15.53 -6.86
C VAL A 217 -5.58 -14.84 -7.32
N GLU A 218 -4.74 -15.56 -8.06
CA GLU A 218 -3.51 -14.99 -8.62
C GLU A 218 -3.72 -14.73 -10.11
N LEU A 219 -3.38 -13.53 -10.57
CA LEU A 219 -3.53 -13.13 -11.96
C LEU A 219 -2.18 -12.72 -12.56
N ASP A 220 -1.99 -13.06 -13.83
CA ASP A 220 -0.96 -12.47 -14.69
C ASP A 220 -1.46 -11.15 -15.28
N TRP A 221 -0.59 -10.35 -15.87
CA TRP A 221 -1.01 -9.16 -16.61
C TRP A 221 -2.01 -9.50 -17.70
N TRP A 222 -3.07 -8.71 -17.79
CA TRP A 222 -4.20 -8.85 -18.71
C TRP A 222 -5.12 -10.04 -18.41
N GLU A 223 -4.84 -10.81 -17.38
CA GLU A 223 -5.81 -11.78 -16.89
C GLU A 223 -6.87 -11.11 -16.01
N SER A 224 -8.09 -11.63 -16.11
CA SER A 224 -9.24 -11.18 -15.33
C SER A 224 -9.88 -12.34 -14.58
N ALA A 225 -10.51 -12.05 -13.45
CA ALA A 225 -11.30 -13.00 -12.70
C ALA A 225 -12.58 -12.34 -12.17
N GLU A 226 -13.67 -13.12 -12.18
CA GLU A 226 -14.92 -12.73 -11.52
C GLU A 226 -14.84 -13.11 -10.04
N VAL A 227 -14.92 -12.10 -9.16
CA VAL A 227 -14.87 -12.27 -7.70
C VAL A 227 -15.97 -11.44 -7.06
N ALA A 228 -16.85 -12.09 -6.32
CA ALA A 228 -17.96 -11.43 -5.62
C ALA A 228 -18.87 -10.57 -6.55
N GLY A 229 -18.96 -10.89 -7.83
CA GLY A 229 -19.74 -10.12 -8.82
C GLY A 229 -19.01 -8.90 -9.38
N LEU A 230 -17.70 -8.78 -9.12
CA LEU A 230 -16.81 -7.78 -9.72
C LEU A 230 -15.84 -8.47 -10.66
N THR A 231 -15.50 -7.82 -11.77
CA THR A 231 -14.40 -8.21 -12.65
C THR A 231 -13.13 -7.53 -12.18
N LEU A 232 -12.14 -8.33 -11.76
CA LEU A 232 -10.83 -7.87 -11.36
C LEU A 232 -9.82 -8.16 -12.46
N THR A 233 -9.13 -7.15 -12.98
CA THR A 233 -8.12 -7.32 -14.02
C THR A 233 -6.77 -6.82 -13.53
N ALA A 234 -5.76 -7.71 -13.52
CA ALA A 234 -4.38 -7.30 -13.30
C ALA A 234 -3.82 -6.68 -14.59
N THR A 235 -3.27 -5.47 -14.49
CA THR A 235 -2.70 -4.76 -15.64
C THR A 235 -1.21 -4.50 -15.43
N PRO A 236 -0.43 -4.31 -16.51
CA PRO A 236 0.99 -4.05 -16.40
C PRO A 236 1.31 -2.84 -15.54
N ALA A 237 2.40 -2.93 -14.79
CA ALA A 237 3.03 -1.84 -14.08
C ALA A 237 4.55 -1.89 -14.28
N ARG A 238 5.24 -0.77 -14.10
CA ARG A 238 6.69 -0.65 -14.24
C ARG A 238 7.34 -0.56 -12.87
N HIS A 239 7.55 -1.72 -12.21
CA HIS A 239 8.03 -1.79 -10.84
C HIS A 239 8.83 -3.07 -10.55
N TYR A 240 8.82 -3.57 -9.32
CA TYR A 240 9.46 -4.83 -8.91
C TYR A 240 8.92 -5.31 -7.56
N CYS A 241 9.18 -6.58 -7.23
CA CYS A 241 8.91 -7.18 -5.93
C CYS A 241 10.20 -7.37 -5.13
N SER A 242 10.14 -7.08 -3.82
CA SER A 242 11.26 -7.30 -2.90
C SER A 242 10.81 -7.23 -1.45
N ARG A 243 10.86 -8.37 -0.74
CA ARG A 243 10.46 -8.47 0.66
C ARG A 243 11.55 -9.02 1.57
N GLY A 244 12.67 -9.39 1.02
CA GLY A 244 13.84 -9.90 1.72
C GLY A 244 15.11 -9.14 1.32
N PRO A 245 16.27 -9.63 1.74
CA PRO A 245 17.56 -9.05 1.36
C PRO A 245 17.87 -9.22 -0.14
N ARG A 246 17.06 -10.00 -0.85
CA ARG A 246 17.13 -10.21 -2.30
C ARG A 246 15.77 -10.00 -2.92
N THR A 247 15.73 -9.46 -4.13
CA THR A 247 14.50 -9.40 -4.94
C THR A 247 14.05 -10.82 -5.26
N SER A 248 12.74 -11.06 -5.20
CA SER A 248 12.19 -12.34 -5.66
C SER A 248 11.92 -12.27 -7.15
N PRO A 249 12.60 -13.06 -7.98
CA PRO A 249 12.37 -13.05 -9.42
C PRO A 249 11.03 -13.71 -9.82
N HIS A 250 10.41 -14.45 -8.90
CA HIS A 250 9.19 -15.24 -9.14
C HIS A 250 7.90 -14.52 -8.68
N LEU A 251 7.99 -13.25 -8.29
CA LEU A 251 6.83 -12.46 -7.90
C LEU A 251 6.56 -11.37 -8.92
N LEU A 252 5.32 -11.33 -9.40
CA LEU A 252 4.85 -10.29 -10.32
C LEU A 252 4.31 -9.10 -9.50
N TRP A 253 4.30 -7.94 -10.10
CA TRP A 253 3.65 -6.71 -9.64
C TRP A 253 2.60 -6.28 -10.65
N ALA A 254 1.57 -5.56 -10.24
CA ALA A 254 0.50 -5.15 -11.14
C ALA A 254 -0.17 -3.85 -10.70
N SER A 255 -0.70 -3.10 -11.66
CA SER A 255 -1.82 -2.19 -11.43
C SER A 255 -3.13 -2.97 -11.56
N TRP A 256 -4.23 -2.41 -11.10
CA TRP A 256 -5.50 -3.12 -11.02
C TRP A 256 -6.67 -2.33 -11.57
N VAL A 257 -7.53 -3.00 -12.33
CA VAL A 257 -8.87 -2.53 -12.65
C VAL A 257 -9.87 -3.32 -11.80
N VAL A 258 -10.74 -2.62 -11.12
CA VAL A 258 -11.91 -3.17 -10.42
C VAL A 258 -13.15 -2.64 -11.11
N ALA A 259 -13.91 -3.51 -11.75
CA ALA A 259 -15.12 -3.17 -12.48
C ALA A 259 -16.32 -3.93 -11.89
N GLY A 260 -17.35 -3.18 -11.53
CA GLY A 260 -18.67 -3.70 -11.25
C GLY A 260 -19.59 -3.59 -12.48
N PRO A 261 -20.88 -3.88 -12.32
CA PRO A 261 -21.86 -3.74 -13.39
C PRO A 261 -21.98 -2.31 -13.97
N GLU A 262 -21.87 -1.29 -13.11
CA GLU A 262 -22.08 0.12 -13.48
C GLU A 262 -20.81 0.96 -13.40
N HIS A 263 -19.93 0.68 -12.43
CA HIS A 263 -18.75 1.49 -12.14
C HIS A 263 -17.45 0.73 -12.35
N ARG A 264 -16.38 1.50 -12.58
CA ARG A 264 -15.02 0.96 -12.66
C ARG A 264 -13.98 1.93 -12.14
N VAL A 265 -13.00 1.39 -11.42
CA VAL A 265 -11.89 2.16 -10.87
C VAL A 265 -10.56 1.53 -11.27
N PHE A 266 -9.53 2.36 -11.32
CA PHE A 266 -8.16 1.95 -11.55
C PHE A 266 -7.30 2.28 -10.34
N HIS A 267 -6.41 1.34 -9.95
CA HIS A 267 -5.40 1.55 -8.92
C HIS A 267 -4.02 1.23 -9.49
N SER A 268 -3.13 2.20 -9.47
CA SER A 268 -1.80 2.05 -10.11
C SER A 268 -0.90 1.06 -9.39
N GLY A 269 -1.10 0.80 -8.09
CA GLY A 269 -0.02 0.30 -7.24
C GLY A 269 1.17 1.24 -7.34
N ASP A 270 2.38 0.70 -7.27
CA ASP A 270 3.61 1.42 -7.57
C ASP A 270 4.05 1.17 -9.01
N THR A 271 4.41 2.25 -9.69
CA THR A 271 4.84 2.18 -11.08
C THR A 271 5.61 3.44 -11.51
N GLY A 272 6.65 3.26 -12.30
CA GLY A 272 7.17 4.33 -13.14
C GLY A 272 6.25 4.57 -14.34
N TYR A 273 6.36 5.74 -14.96
CA TYR A 273 5.62 6.01 -16.19
C TYR A 273 6.07 5.09 -17.34
N PHE A 274 5.09 4.61 -18.12
CA PHE A 274 5.30 3.85 -19.35
C PHE A 274 4.07 3.99 -20.28
N PRO A 275 4.21 3.76 -21.62
CA PRO A 275 3.12 4.00 -22.56
C PRO A 275 1.88 3.11 -22.40
N GLY A 276 1.97 2.05 -21.59
CA GLY A 276 0.86 1.11 -21.36
C GLY A 276 -0.37 1.71 -20.69
N PHE A 277 -0.28 2.90 -20.08
CA PHE A 277 -1.46 3.57 -19.50
C PHE A 277 -2.50 3.91 -20.58
N ALA A 278 -2.07 4.33 -21.77
CA ALA A 278 -2.97 4.57 -22.89
C ALA A 278 -3.66 3.27 -23.36
N GLU A 279 -2.93 2.15 -23.43
CA GLU A 279 -3.51 0.85 -23.77
C GLU A 279 -4.53 0.38 -22.71
N ILE A 280 -4.21 0.56 -21.41
CA ILE A 280 -5.14 0.23 -20.32
C ILE A 280 -6.41 1.09 -20.44
N GLY A 281 -6.27 2.39 -20.68
CA GLY A 281 -7.39 3.31 -20.87
C GLY A 281 -8.24 2.99 -22.08
N GLU A 282 -7.63 2.55 -23.19
CA GLU A 282 -8.34 2.13 -24.41
C GLU A 282 -9.12 0.83 -24.19
N ARG A 283 -8.50 -0.18 -23.57
CA ARG A 283 -9.07 -1.52 -23.41
C ARG A 283 -10.09 -1.64 -22.29
N LEU A 284 -9.87 -0.93 -21.17
CA LEU A 284 -10.60 -1.15 -19.92
C LEU A 284 -11.28 0.13 -19.39
N GLY A 285 -10.91 1.31 -19.89
CA GLY A 285 -11.52 2.59 -19.52
C GLY A 285 -12.82 2.91 -20.31
N PRO A 286 -13.44 4.07 -20.07
CA PRO A 286 -13.03 5.07 -19.09
C PRO A 286 -13.25 4.62 -17.64
N PHE A 287 -12.59 5.31 -16.69
CA PHE A 287 -12.71 5.02 -15.26
C PHE A 287 -13.40 6.16 -14.53
N ASP A 288 -14.31 5.84 -13.60
CA ASP A 288 -14.94 6.84 -12.72
C ASP A 288 -13.93 7.50 -11.79
N ALA A 289 -13.00 6.69 -11.26
CA ALA A 289 -11.86 7.18 -10.49
C ALA A 289 -10.58 6.43 -10.84
N THR A 290 -9.47 7.16 -10.87
CA THR A 290 -8.12 6.59 -10.94
C THR A 290 -7.35 6.94 -9.69
N MET A 291 -6.88 5.93 -8.97
CA MET A 291 -6.02 6.05 -7.80
C MET A 291 -4.58 5.89 -8.29
N VAL A 292 -3.86 6.99 -8.43
CA VAL A 292 -2.55 7.02 -9.08
C VAL A 292 -1.47 7.46 -8.11
N GLN A 293 -0.38 6.69 -8.06
CA GLN A 293 0.81 6.98 -7.29
C GLN A 293 1.45 8.27 -7.78
N ILE A 294 1.77 9.17 -6.84
CA ILE A 294 2.39 10.47 -7.12
C ILE A 294 3.63 10.75 -6.25
N GLY A 295 3.92 9.92 -5.25
CA GLY A 295 4.98 10.13 -4.27
C GLY A 295 6.10 9.10 -4.36
N ALA A 296 7.10 9.26 -3.49
CA ALA A 296 8.28 8.41 -3.39
C ALA A 296 9.17 8.37 -4.66
N TYR A 297 9.02 9.35 -5.56
CA TYR A 297 9.91 9.52 -6.71
C TYR A 297 11.29 10.06 -6.31
N SER A 298 12.29 9.77 -7.14
CA SER A 298 13.65 10.28 -6.94
C SER A 298 14.49 10.11 -8.20
N ASP A 299 15.45 11.00 -8.41
CA ASP A 299 16.48 10.89 -9.46
C ASP A 299 17.34 9.62 -9.33
N PHE A 300 17.35 8.99 -8.15
CA PHE A 300 18.07 7.72 -7.94
C PHE A 300 17.34 6.50 -8.46
N TRP A 301 15.99 6.58 -8.62
CA TRP A 301 15.12 5.52 -9.15
C TRP A 301 13.96 6.05 -10.00
N PRO A 302 14.24 6.87 -11.04
CA PRO A 302 13.22 7.60 -11.79
C PRO A 302 12.28 6.71 -12.60
N GLU A 303 12.62 5.43 -12.78
CA GLU A 303 11.87 4.54 -13.68
C GLU A 303 10.89 3.61 -12.96
N VAL A 304 10.80 3.66 -11.62
CA VAL A 304 9.94 2.76 -10.82
C VAL A 304 8.91 3.49 -9.96
N HIS A 305 8.97 4.82 -9.91
CA HIS A 305 7.96 5.70 -9.32
C HIS A 305 7.74 6.91 -10.24
N MET A 306 6.49 7.22 -10.53
CA MET A 306 6.13 8.39 -11.33
C MET A 306 6.37 9.68 -10.56
N THR A 307 6.78 10.72 -11.29
CA THR A 307 6.64 12.10 -10.83
C THR A 307 5.15 12.48 -10.78
N PRO A 308 4.76 13.51 -10.01
CA PRO A 308 3.38 13.99 -9.98
C PRO A 308 2.81 14.34 -11.37
N GLU A 309 3.62 14.93 -12.24
CA GLU A 309 3.24 15.28 -13.60
C GLU A 309 2.98 14.04 -14.47
N GLU A 310 3.82 13.01 -14.32
CA GLU A 310 3.62 11.72 -14.98
C GLU A 310 2.36 11.02 -14.44
N GLY A 311 2.06 11.14 -13.14
CA GLY A 311 0.83 10.63 -12.54
C GLY A 311 -0.43 11.27 -13.14
N VAL A 312 -0.44 12.58 -13.33
CA VAL A 312 -1.53 13.29 -14.02
C VAL A 312 -1.64 12.88 -15.48
N ARG A 313 -0.52 12.72 -16.18
CA ARG A 313 -0.49 12.22 -17.55
C ARG A 313 -1.06 10.80 -17.63
N ALA A 314 -0.66 9.91 -16.74
CA ALA A 314 -1.20 8.56 -16.67
C ALA A 314 -2.72 8.55 -16.44
N HIS A 315 -3.24 9.42 -15.55
CA HIS A 315 -4.68 9.60 -15.36
C HIS A 315 -5.41 9.97 -16.66
N GLN A 316 -4.87 10.91 -17.45
CA GLN A 316 -5.46 11.31 -18.72
C GLN A 316 -5.43 10.16 -19.75
N GLU A 317 -4.31 9.45 -19.87
CA GLU A 317 -4.16 8.30 -20.76
C GLU A 317 -5.07 7.14 -20.37
N LEU A 318 -5.31 6.94 -19.08
CA LEU A 318 -6.29 6.01 -18.52
C LEU A 318 -7.75 6.43 -18.79
N ARG A 319 -8.00 7.67 -19.23
CA ARG A 319 -9.33 8.25 -19.44
C ARG A 319 -10.14 8.30 -18.13
N GLY A 320 -9.47 8.63 -17.01
CA GLY A 320 -10.12 8.77 -15.71
C GLY A 320 -10.99 10.04 -15.63
N ALA A 321 -12.13 9.95 -14.95
CA ALA A 321 -12.98 11.11 -14.66
C ALA A 321 -12.43 11.91 -13.47
N VAL A 322 -12.06 11.24 -12.37
CA VAL A 322 -11.51 11.87 -11.17
C VAL A 322 -10.18 11.22 -10.80
N LEU A 323 -9.17 12.04 -10.55
CA LEU A 323 -7.86 11.62 -10.02
C LEU A 323 -7.86 11.70 -8.50
N LEU A 324 -7.65 10.55 -7.84
CA LEU A 324 -7.30 10.42 -6.43
C LEU A 324 -5.80 10.14 -6.34
N PRO A 325 -4.96 11.10 -5.94
CA PRO A 325 -3.53 10.87 -5.76
C PRO A 325 -3.27 10.00 -4.53
N ILE A 326 -2.48 8.96 -4.69
CA ILE A 326 -2.07 8.01 -3.64
C ILE A 326 -0.54 7.97 -3.48
N HIS A 327 -0.06 7.20 -2.50
CA HIS A 327 1.37 6.96 -2.24
C HIS A 327 2.14 8.20 -1.79
N TRP A 328 1.53 9.07 -1.01
CA TRP A 328 2.12 10.27 -0.43
C TRP A 328 1.59 10.53 0.98
N GLY A 329 2.22 11.46 1.72
CA GLY A 329 1.71 11.98 3.00
C GLY A 329 1.60 10.98 4.15
N THR A 330 2.02 9.71 3.98
CA THR A 330 1.83 8.65 4.99
C THR A 330 3.14 8.03 5.48
N PHE A 331 4.07 7.72 4.60
CA PHE A 331 5.40 7.20 4.95
C PHE A 331 6.49 8.06 4.31
N ASP A 332 7.61 8.25 5.02
CA ASP A 332 8.79 8.97 4.55
C ASP A 332 9.71 7.99 3.81
N LEU A 333 9.55 7.88 2.49
CA LEU A 333 10.22 6.89 1.63
C LEU A 333 11.19 7.49 0.61
N ALA A 334 11.22 8.83 0.45
CA ALA A 334 12.04 9.49 -0.55
C ALA A 334 12.61 10.83 -0.05
N PRO A 335 13.64 11.39 -0.70
CA PRO A 335 14.29 12.62 -0.24
C PRO A 335 13.50 13.92 -0.52
N HIS A 336 12.37 13.86 -1.24
CA HIS A 336 11.55 15.04 -1.53
C HIS A 336 10.75 15.53 -0.29
N PRO A 337 10.34 16.82 -0.23
CA PRO A 337 9.42 17.32 0.78
C PRO A 337 8.10 16.53 0.82
N TRP A 338 7.52 16.37 2.01
CA TRP A 338 6.34 15.52 2.19
C TRP A 338 5.09 16.02 1.46
N GLU A 339 4.96 17.34 1.28
CA GLU A 339 3.83 17.99 0.60
C GLU A 339 4.08 18.20 -0.91
N GLU A 340 5.31 18.13 -1.38
CA GLU A 340 5.69 18.41 -2.76
C GLU A 340 4.91 17.56 -3.78
N PRO A 341 4.68 16.25 -3.56
CA PRO A 341 3.90 15.45 -4.48
C PRO A 341 2.50 16.01 -4.73
N ALA A 342 1.80 16.43 -3.68
CA ALA A 342 0.46 17.00 -3.79
C ALA A 342 0.46 18.37 -4.49
N GLU A 343 1.40 19.27 -4.13
CA GLU A 343 1.53 20.59 -4.75
C GLU A 343 1.78 20.47 -6.26
N ARG A 344 2.70 19.63 -6.67
CA ARG A 344 3.03 19.39 -8.08
C ARG A 344 1.88 18.75 -8.83
N SER A 345 1.16 17.78 -8.22
CA SER A 345 -0.02 17.17 -8.82
C SER A 345 -1.14 18.17 -9.06
N VAL A 346 -1.37 19.08 -8.11
CA VAL A 346 -2.38 20.15 -8.26
C VAL A 346 -2.01 21.09 -9.40
N ALA A 347 -0.74 21.48 -9.50
CA ALA A 347 -0.27 22.34 -10.58
C ALA A 347 -0.42 21.66 -11.95
N ALA A 348 -0.02 20.38 -12.05
CA ALA A 348 -0.11 19.58 -13.26
C ALA A 348 -1.57 19.33 -13.67
N ALA A 349 -2.44 18.97 -12.72
CA ALA A 349 -3.86 18.73 -12.98
C ALA A 349 -4.57 19.99 -13.49
N ARG A 350 -4.27 21.14 -12.90
CA ARG A 350 -4.80 22.44 -13.41
C ARG A 350 -4.35 22.74 -14.83
N ALA A 351 -3.08 22.53 -15.12
CA ALA A 351 -2.52 22.74 -16.47
C ALA A 351 -3.15 21.79 -17.50
N ALA A 352 -3.50 20.58 -17.09
CA ALA A 352 -4.07 19.52 -17.93
C ALA A 352 -5.61 19.55 -17.99
N GLY A 353 -6.29 20.42 -17.21
CA GLY A 353 -7.75 20.44 -17.09
C GLY A 353 -8.33 19.17 -16.45
N ALA A 354 -7.54 18.44 -15.66
CA ALA A 354 -7.97 17.22 -14.98
C ALA A 354 -8.66 17.53 -13.64
N VAL A 355 -9.71 16.76 -13.30
CA VAL A 355 -10.35 16.83 -11.99
C VAL A 355 -9.53 16.03 -11.00
N LEU A 356 -8.91 16.74 -10.06
CA LEU A 356 -8.12 16.14 -8.99
C LEU A 356 -8.77 16.41 -7.63
N VAL A 357 -8.96 15.37 -6.83
CA VAL A 357 -9.41 15.45 -5.43
C VAL A 357 -8.37 14.82 -4.54
N ALA A 358 -7.85 15.58 -3.58
CA ALA A 358 -6.88 15.11 -2.58
C ALA A 358 -7.51 15.17 -1.19
N PRO A 359 -8.32 14.16 -0.82
CA PRO A 359 -9.00 14.14 0.47
C PRO A 359 -7.99 13.98 1.62
N ARG A 360 -8.39 14.37 2.83
CA ARG A 360 -7.66 13.97 4.03
C ARG A 360 -7.82 12.46 4.25
N PRO A 361 -6.89 11.78 4.91
CA PRO A 361 -7.10 10.39 5.29
C PRO A 361 -8.44 10.21 6.02
N GLY A 362 -9.30 9.32 5.52
CA GLY A 362 -10.64 9.06 6.04
C GLY A 362 -11.79 9.89 5.43
N ASP A 363 -11.51 10.95 4.65
CA ASP A 363 -12.59 11.63 3.93
C ASP A 363 -13.09 10.75 2.77
N PRO A 364 -14.41 10.54 2.61
CA PRO A 364 -14.98 9.82 1.48
C PRO A 364 -14.96 10.68 0.22
N LEU A 365 -14.85 10.02 -0.92
CA LEU A 365 -14.98 10.61 -2.25
C LEU A 365 -15.97 9.78 -3.07
N GLU A 366 -17.09 10.40 -3.48
CA GLU A 366 -17.98 9.88 -4.52
C GLU A 366 -17.63 10.58 -5.84
N PRO A 367 -17.08 9.85 -6.84
CA PRO A 367 -16.60 10.47 -8.08
C PRO A 367 -17.69 11.15 -8.92
N ALA A 368 -18.96 10.76 -8.75
CA ALA A 368 -20.09 11.39 -9.43
C ALA A 368 -20.35 12.84 -9.00
N ASP A 369 -19.97 13.20 -7.75
CA ASP A 369 -20.07 14.56 -7.20
C ASP A 369 -18.78 14.88 -6.42
N PRO A 370 -17.66 15.13 -7.13
CA PRO A 370 -16.38 15.32 -6.50
C PRO A 370 -16.34 16.63 -5.71
N PRO A 371 -15.93 16.61 -4.42
CA PRO A 371 -15.86 17.82 -3.62
C PRO A 371 -14.79 18.78 -4.17
N ALA A 372 -14.96 20.06 -3.85
CA ALA A 372 -13.93 21.06 -4.18
C ALA A 372 -12.59 20.68 -3.54
N LEU A 373 -11.51 20.84 -4.32
CA LEU A 373 -10.15 20.53 -3.89
C LEU A 373 -9.77 21.34 -2.65
N GLN A 374 -9.43 20.64 -1.56
CA GLN A 374 -8.92 21.22 -0.33
C GLN A 374 -7.40 21.02 -0.25
N LEU A 375 -6.66 22.12 -0.03
CA LEU A 375 -5.20 22.12 0.07
C LEU A 375 -4.77 21.99 1.54
N TRP A 376 -5.31 20.99 2.25
CA TRP A 376 -5.18 20.81 3.70
C TRP A 376 -3.71 20.69 4.17
N TRP A 377 -2.82 20.15 3.37
CA TRP A 377 -1.40 20.01 3.70
C TRP A 377 -0.69 21.35 3.84
N ARG A 378 -1.16 22.42 3.20
CA ARG A 378 -0.60 23.78 3.35
C ARG A 378 -0.77 24.32 4.75
N ALA A 379 -1.88 24.02 5.40
CA ALA A 379 -2.10 24.42 6.79
C ALA A 379 -1.13 23.71 7.74
N VAL A 380 -0.78 22.44 7.45
CA VAL A 380 0.21 21.67 8.21
C VAL A 380 1.62 22.20 8.00
N ALA A 381 1.98 22.55 6.76
CA ALA A 381 3.31 23.07 6.41
C ALA A 381 3.55 24.50 6.94
N ALA A 382 2.49 25.30 7.13
CA ALA A 382 2.57 26.68 7.59
C ALA A 382 2.78 26.84 9.11
N VAL A 383 2.74 25.75 9.90
CA VAL A 383 2.97 25.84 11.36
C VAL A 383 4.45 26.16 11.61
N PRO A 384 4.78 27.24 12.36
CA PRO A 384 6.18 27.57 12.68
C PRO A 384 6.84 26.43 13.46
N GLN A 385 8.08 26.11 13.12
CA GLN A 385 8.91 25.17 13.89
C GLN A 385 9.11 25.75 15.31
N GLY A 386 8.52 25.13 16.33
CA GLY A 386 8.62 25.56 17.71
C GLY A 386 7.32 25.46 18.52
N ALA A 387 6.19 25.19 17.91
CA ALA A 387 4.99 24.81 18.65
C ALA A 387 5.17 23.41 19.24
N GLU A 388 5.03 23.25 20.56
CA GLU A 388 5.10 21.94 21.22
C GLU A 388 4.13 20.96 20.55
N GLN A 389 4.69 19.91 19.96
CA GLN A 389 3.88 18.81 19.45
C GLN A 389 3.27 18.08 20.64
N PRO A 390 1.96 17.82 20.67
CA PRO A 390 1.41 16.92 21.64
C PRO A 390 2.10 15.57 21.50
N ALA A 391 2.64 15.04 22.60
CA ALA A 391 3.39 13.79 22.62
C ALA A 391 2.56 12.67 21.98
N HIS A 392 3.08 12.09 20.89
CA HIS A 392 2.51 10.89 20.29
C HIS A 392 2.60 9.75 21.30
N GLY A 393 1.49 9.43 21.96
CA GLY A 393 1.42 8.31 22.89
C GLY A 393 0.92 8.62 24.29
N ALA A 394 0.37 9.80 24.55
CA ALA A 394 -0.34 10.01 25.82
C ALA A 394 -1.61 9.12 25.85
N PRO A 395 -1.81 8.29 26.92
CA PRO A 395 -3.05 7.57 27.08
C PRO A 395 -4.20 8.60 27.22
N LEU A 396 -5.33 8.27 26.62
CA LEU A 396 -6.55 9.07 26.76
C LEU A 396 -6.83 9.27 28.25
N PRO A 397 -7.25 10.47 28.72
CA PRO A 397 -7.67 10.65 30.08
C PRO A 397 -8.84 9.71 30.35
N GLU A 398 -8.71 8.89 31.40
CA GLU A 398 -9.80 8.09 31.94
C GLU A 398 -11.01 9.01 32.18
N ARG A 399 -12.17 8.58 31.72
CA ARG A 399 -13.41 9.27 32.02
C ARG A 399 -13.52 9.36 33.54
N ALA A 400 -13.57 10.57 34.06
CA ALA A 400 -13.93 10.80 35.44
C ALA A 400 -15.29 10.15 35.69
N GLU A 401 -15.33 9.14 36.55
CA GLU A 401 -16.56 8.61 37.11
C GLU A 401 -17.26 9.76 37.85
N THR A 402 -18.39 10.19 37.31
CA THR A 402 -19.28 11.10 38.03
C THR A 402 -19.87 10.33 39.20
N ALA A 403 -19.33 10.56 40.38
CA ALA A 403 -19.91 10.10 41.62
C ALA A 403 -21.29 10.74 41.82
N GLY A 404 -22.26 9.91 42.14
CA GLY A 404 -23.40 10.25 42.99
C GLY A 404 -24.63 10.84 42.30
N THR A 405 -25.54 9.98 41.87
CA THR A 405 -26.96 10.29 41.87
C THR A 405 -27.65 9.37 42.88
N THR A 406 -28.12 9.98 43.94
CA THR A 406 -28.99 9.40 44.94
C THR A 406 -30.29 8.88 44.29
N PRO A 407 -30.80 7.69 44.65
CA PRO A 407 -32.08 7.19 44.13
C PRO A 407 -33.26 7.99 44.70
N PRO A 408 -34.35 8.17 43.90
CA PRO A 408 -35.57 8.80 44.40
C PRO A 408 -36.32 7.84 45.35
N PRO A 409 -37.18 8.39 46.26
CA PRO A 409 -37.88 7.59 47.28
C PRO A 409 -38.97 6.69 46.66
N GLU A 410 -39.13 5.52 47.25
CA GLU A 410 -40.15 4.53 46.91
C GLU A 410 -41.55 5.12 47.08
N GLU A 411 -42.37 5.14 46.02
CA GLU A 411 -43.81 5.34 46.14
C GLU A 411 -44.50 4.00 46.39
N GLY A 412 -45.42 4.05 47.37
CA GLY A 412 -46.09 2.89 47.92
C GLY A 412 -47.04 2.17 46.98
N THR A 413 -47.09 0.87 47.16
CA THR A 413 -48.05 -0.09 46.66
C THR A 413 -49.51 0.31 46.96
N VAL A 414 -50.33 0.44 45.92
CA VAL A 414 -51.81 0.39 46.04
C VAL A 414 -52.27 -0.87 45.34
N GLN A 415 -52.95 -1.74 46.12
CA GLN A 415 -53.65 -2.90 45.61
C GLN A 415 -54.93 -2.53 44.86
N PRO A 416 -55.36 -3.29 43.86
CA PRO A 416 -56.67 -3.10 43.26
C PRO A 416 -57.72 -4.01 43.87
N ASP A 417 -58.82 -3.41 44.31
CA ASP A 417 -60.06 -4.12 44.60
C ASP A 417 -61.07 -4.01 43.47
N GLY A 418 -61.71 -5.13 43.19
CA GLY A 418 -63.14 -5.22 42.89
C GLY A 418 -63.58 -5.23 41.43
N VAL A 419 -63.81 -6.45 40.89
CA VAL A 419 -64.85 -6.74 39.92
C VAL A 419 -66.22 -6.68 40.62
N PRO A 420 -67.38 -6.21 40.01
CA PRO A 420 -68.18 -7.16 39.25
C PRO A 420 -69.02 -6.57 38.05
N VAL A 421 -69.43 -7.51 37.23
CA VAL A 421 -70.47 -7.69 36.21
C VAL A 421 -70.07 -7.31 34.79
#